data_1af886cb8a2db041dc392bba9b69c787
#
_entry.id   1af886cb8a2db041dc392bba9b69c787
#
_cell.length_a   1.000
_cell.length_b   1.000
_cell.length_c   1.000
_cell.angle_alpha   90.00
_cell.angle_beta   90.00
_cell.angle_gamma   90.00
#
_symmetry.space_group_name_H-M   'P 1'
#
loop_
_entity.id
_entity.type
_entity.pdbx_description
1 polymer ?
#
loop_
_entity_poly.entity_id
_entity_poly.type
_entity_poly.pdbx_seq_one_letter_code
_entity_poly.pdbx_strand_id
1 'polypeptide(L)'
;MLSKERTAEIVKKYGKNEKDTGSAQVQIALLTAQINDLTEHLKHNKKDASGRRGLFVLVGQRRALLNYLNKKDRDAYVKLLSELKIRK
;
A
#
# COMPACT_ATOMS: atom_id res chain seq x y z
N MET A 1 7.84 -7.19 -7.20
CA MET A 1 8.09 -6.84 -5.83
C MET A 1 7.35 -7.71 -4.82
N LEU A 2 6.06 -7.86 -4.95
CA LEU A 2 5.33 -8.76 -4.06
C LEU A 2 5.19 -10.14 -4.68
N SER A 3 5.35 -11.18 -3.87
CA SER A 3 5.05 -12.54 -4.30
C SER A 3 3.54 -12.70 -4.48
N LYS A 4 3.14 -13.70 -5.28
CA LYS A 4 1.71 -14.00 -5.45
C LYS A 4 1.06 -14.40 -4.12
N GLU A 5 1.80 -15.13 -3.29
CA GLU A 5 1.32 -15.55 -1.97
C GLU A 5 1.05 -14.36 -1.06
N ARG A 6 1.96 -13.40 -1.03
CA ARG A 6 1.82 -12.21 -0.20
C ARG A 6 0.70 -11.32 -0.69
N THR A 7 0.56 -11.17 -2.01
CA THR A 7 -0.55 -10.43 -2.62
C THR A 7 -1.88 -11.08 -2.27
N ALA A 8 -1.97 -12.40 -2.37
CA ALA A 8 -3.20 -13.14 -2.03
C ALA A 8 -3.57 -12.98 -0.56
N GLU A 9 -2.60 -13.01 0.34
CA GLU A 9 -2.84 -12.78 1.77
C GLU A 9 -3.43 -11.39 2.03
N ILE A 10 -2.89 -10.38 1.38
CA ILE A 10 -3.37 -9.00 1.53
C ILE A 10 -4.79 -8.86 0.99
N VAL A 11 -5.07 -9.43 -0.18
CA VAL A 11 -6.41 -9.41 -0.76
C VAL A 11 -7.41 -10.11 0.16
N LYS A 12 -7.03 -11.25 0.71
CA LYS A 12 -7.87 -12.01 1.62
C LYS A 12 -8.18 -11.23 2.91
N LYS A 13 -7.18 -10.53 3.45
CA LYS A 13 -7.32 -9.79 4.69
C LYS A 13 -8.15 -8.51 4.55
N TYR A 14 -7.96 -7.77 3.46
CA TYR A 14 -8.57 -6.44 3.30
C TYR A 14 -9.68 -6.39 2.27
N GLY A 15 -9.77 -7.38 1.38
CA GLY A 15 -10.82 -7.45 0.38
C GLY A 15 -12.11 -8.04 0.92
N LYS A 16 -13.20 -7.81 0.20
CA LYS A 16 -14.50 -8.40 0.52
C LYS A 16 -14.53 -9.89 0.25
N ASN A 17 -13.69 -10.35 -0.67
CA ASN A 17 -13.52 -11.77 -1.02
C ASN A 17 -12.11 -11.96 -1.59
N GLU A 18 -11.75 -13.21 -1.87
CA GLU A 18 -10.40 -13.56 -2.35
C GLU A 18 -10.03 -12.95 -3.70
N LYS A 19 -11.03 -12.52 -4.47
CA LYS A 19 -10.83 -11.92 -5.80
C LYS A 19 -10.93 -10.41 -5.79
N ASP A 20 -11.21 -9.80 -4.65
CA ASP A 20 -11.37 -8.34 -4.55
C ASP A 20 -10.01 -7.65 -4.53
N THR A 21 -9.53 -7.30 -5.71
CA THR A 21 -8.28 -6.55 -5.87
C THR A 21 -8.53 -5.06 -6.14
N GLY A 22 -9.79 -4.66 -6.26
CA GLY A 22 -10.15 -3.31 -6.69
C GLY A 22 -10.59 -2.35 -5.60
N SER A 23 -10.82 -2.82 -4.37
CA SER A 23 -11.24 -1.92 -3.30
C SER A 23 -10.08 -1.01 -2.86
N ALA A 24 -10.43 0.18 -2.38
CA ALA A 24 -9.42 1.15 -1.93
C ALA A 24 -8.57 0.57 -0.79
N GLN A 25 -9.17 -0.16 0.14
CA GLN A 25 -8.44 -0.77 1.24
C GLN A 25 -7.40 -1.77 0.75
N VAL A 26 -7.77 -2.63 -0.20
CA VAL A 26 -6.85 -3.61 -0.78
C VAL A 26 -5.70 -2.90 -1.51
N GLN A 27 -6.02 -1.90 -2.33
CA GLN A 27 -5.00 -1.16 -3.08
C GLN A 27 -4.02 -0.44 -2.15
N ILE A 28 -4.52 0.18 -1.09
CA ILE A 28 -3.68 0.86 -0.11
C ILE A 28 -2.77 -0.15 0.61
N ALA A 29 -3.30 -1.31 0.98
CA ALA A 29 -2.51 -2.36 1.63
C ALA A 29 -1.42 -2.90 0.71
N LEU A 30 -1.74 -3.14 -0.55
CA LEU A 30 -0.77 -3.59 -1.55
C LEU A 30 0.33 -2.54 -1.77
N LEU A 31 -0.05 -1.28 -1.92
CA LEU A 31 0.92 -0.18 -2.08
C LEU A 31 1.82 -0.06 -0.85
N THR A 32 1.27 -0.20 0.34
CA THR A 32 2.05 -0.15 1.58
C THR A 32 3.08 -1.27 1.62
N ALA A 33 2.70 -2.48 1.25
CA ALA A 33 3.64 -3.60 1.18
C ALA A 33 4.74 -3.36 0.14
N GLN A 34 4.38 -2.85 -1.03
CA GLN A 34 5.36 -2.50 -2.07
C GLN A 34 6.31 -1.39 -1.62
N ILE A 35 5.78 -0.38 -0.94
CA ILE A 35 6.59 0.73 -0.40
C ILE A 35 7.58 0.19 0.63
N ASN A 36 7.15 -0.69 1.52
CA ASN A 36 8.02 -1.27 2.53
C ASN A 36 9.12 -2.13 1.90
N ASP A 37 8.79 -2.94 0.89
CA ASP A 37 9.77 -3.76 0.18
C ASP A 37 10.79 -2.89 -0.54
N LEU A 38 10.35 -1.84 -1.22
CA LEU A 38 11.24 -0.94 -1.95
C LEU A 38 12.10 -0.11 -1.01
N THR A 39 11.53 0.32 0.12
CA THR A 39 12.29 1.04 1.15
C THR A 39 13.43 0.18 1.68
N GLU A 40 13.15 -1.10 1.95
CA GLU A 40 14.18 -2.05 2.39
C GLU A 40 15.24 -2.25 1.32
N HIS A 41 14.83 -2.39 0.06
CA HIS A 41 15.77 -2.49 -1.08
C HIS A 41 16.69 -1.27 -1.13
N LEU A 42 16.16 -0.07 -0.95
CA LEU A 42 16.92 1.18 -1.04
C LEU A 42 17.90 1.38 0.12
N LYS A 43 17.66 0.73 1.26
CA LYS A 43 18.63 0.73 2.37
C LYS A 43 19.94 0.08 1.96
N HIS A 44 19.87 -0.92 1.09
CA HIS A 44 21.03 -1.67 0.59
C HIS A 44 21.54 -1.16 -0.76
N ASN A 45 20.77 -0.32 -1.44
CA ASN A 45 21.08 0.19 -2.77
C ASN A 45 20.83 1.70 -2.85
N LYS A 46 21.61 2.46 -2.08
CA LYS A 46 21.42 3.91 -1.90
C LYS A 46 21.57 4.71 -3.19
N LYS A 47 22.26 4.16 -4.18
CA LYS A 47 22.51 4.86 -5.45
C LYS A 47 21.45 4.56 -6.52
N ASP A 48 20.43 3.80 -6.18
CA ASP A 48 19.36 3.44 -7.12
C ASP A 48 18.36 4.60 -7.28
N ALA A 49 18.66 5.49 -8.21
CA ALA A 49 17.80 6.65 -8.50
C ALA A 49 16.43 6.24 -9.04
N SER A 50 16.39 5.20 -9.88
CA SER A 50 15.13 4.67 -10.42
C SER A 50 14.23 4.11 -9.31
N GLY A 51 14.82 3.40 -8.36
CA GLY A 51 14.09 2.87 -7.21
C GLY A 51 13.51 3.98 -6.35
N ARG A 52 14.26 5.06 -6.10
CA ARG A 52 13.76 6.20 -5.32
C ARG A 52 12.61 6.89 -6.03
N ARG A 53 12.70 7.05 -7.36
CA ARG A 53 11.61 7.63 -8.15
C ARG A 53 10.36 6.75 -8.06
N GLY A 54 10.52 5.44 -8.17
CA GLY A 54 9.41 4.48 -8.02
C GLY A 54 8.76 4.57 -6.65
N LEU A 55 9.56 4.75 -5.59
CA LEU A 55 9.05 4.91 -4.24
C LEU A 55 8.18 6.16 -4.13
N PHE A 56 8.61 7.30 -4.67
CA PHE A 56 7.80 8.52 -4.66
C PHE A 56 6.47 8.35 -5.40
N VAL A 57 6.49 7.64 -6.53
CA VAL A 57 5.26 7.35 -7.28
C VAL A 57 4.29 6.53 -6.44
N LEU A 58 4.77 5.46 -5.80
CA LEU A 58 3.94 4.60 -4.95
C LEU A 58 3.37 5.37 -3.75
N VAL A 59 4.17 6.21 -3.12
CA VAL A 59 3.72 7.04 -1.99
C VAL A 59 2.63 8.01 -2.43
N GLY A 60 2.79 8.63 -3.61
CA GLY A 60 1.78 9.52 -4.17
C GLY A 60 0.48 8.81 -4.48
N GLN A 61 0.55 7.62 -5.08
CA GLN A 61 -0.63 6.80 -5.36
C GLN A 61 -1.36 6.41 -4.08
N ARG A 62 -0.61 5.98 -3.06
CA ARG A 62 -1.20 5.62 -1.76
C ARG A 62 -1.88 6.82 -1.12
N ARG A 63 -1.27 8.00 -1.16
CA ARG A 63 -1.86 9.22 -0.61
C ARG A 63 -3.18 9.57 -1.30
N ALA A 64 -3.24 9.45 -2.62
CA ALA A 64 -4.46 9.71 -3.37
C ALA A 64 -5.58 8.76 -2.96
N LEU A 65 -5.28 7.47 -2.82
CA LEU A 65 -6.24 6.47 -2.39
C LEU A 65 -6.69 6.70 -0.94
N LEU A 66 -5.78 7.08 -0.06
CA LEU A 66 -6.10 7.40 1.33
C LEU A 66 -7.04 8.61 1.42
N ASN A 67 -6.80 9.64 0.62
CA ASN A 67 -7.68 10.81 0.56
C ASN A 67 -9.08 10.42 0.06
N TYR A 68 -9.14 9.57 -0.95
CA TYR A 68 -10.39 9.06 -1.47
C TYR A 68 -11.17 8.29 -0.39
N LEU A 69 -10.49 7.37 0.30
CA LEU A 69 -11.10 6.57 1.35
C LEU A 69 -11.57 7.44 2.51
N ASN A 70 -10.79 8.45 2.90
CA ASN A 70 -11.15 9.38 3.96
C ASN A 70 -12.45 10.11 3.66
N LYS A 71 -12.66 10.51 2.40
CA LYS A 71 -13.90 11.17 1.98
C LYS A 71 -15.07 10.21 1.91
N LYS A 72 -14.82 8.97 1.51
CA LYS A 72 -15.87 7.99 1.29
C LYS A 72 -16.27 7.27 2.57
N ASP A 73 -15.31 6.89 3.39
CA ASP A 73 -15.53 6.12 4.61
C ASP A 73 -14.41 6.42 5.61
N ARG A 74 -14.63 7.42 6.44
CA ARG A 74 -13.63 7.87 7.40
C ARG A 74 -13.27 6.80 8.43
N ASP A 75 -14.25 6.02 8.87
CA ASP A 75 -14.01 4.96 9.86
C ASP A 75 -13.08 3.90 9.30
N ALA A 76 -13.32 3.47 8.07
CA ALA A 76 -12.41 2.54 7.38
C ALA A 76 -11.03 3.14 7.18
N TYR A 77 -10.94 4.43 6.87
CA TYR A 77 -9.68 5.14 6.70
C TYR A 77 -8.86 5.14 8.00
N VAL A 78 -9.46 5.51 9.11
CA VAL A 78 -8.77 5.55 10.42
C VAL A 78 -8.33 4.15 10.83
N LYS A 79 -9.21 3.15 10.66
CA LYS A 79 -8.90 1.76 10.98
C LYS A 79 -7.72 1.25 10.16
N LEU A 80 -7.71 1.54 8.86
CA LEU A 80 -6.66 1.09 7.95
C LEU A 80 -5.31 1.73 8.30
N LEU A 81 -5.29 3.02 8.61
CA LEU A 81 -4.07 3.70 9.04
C LEU A 81 -3.46 3.03 10.27
N SER A 82 -4.32 2.66 11.23
CA SER A 82 -3.89 1.98 12.44
C SER A 82 -3.34 0.60 12.15
N GLU A 83 -4.05 -0.19 11.32
CA GLU A 83 -3.64 -1.55 10.99
C GLU A 83 -2.33 -1.60 10.21
N LEU A 84 -2.14 -0.67 9.26
CA LEU A 84 -0.96 -0.62 8.42
C LEU A 84 0.16 0.23 9.01
N LYS A 85 -0.08 0.89 10.14
CA LYS A 85 0.88 1.79 10.77
C LYS A 85 1.37 2.88 9.82
N ILE A 86 0.44 3.41 9.03
CA ILE A 86 0.75 4.45 8.05
C ILE A 86 0.73 5.81 8.73
N ARG A 87 1.76 6.61 8.48
CA ARG A 87 1.76 8.03 8.82
C ARG A 87 1.14 8.82 7.68
N LYS A 88 0.35 9.80 8.03
CA LYS A 88 -0.20 10.70 7.01
C LYS A 88 0.88 11.36 6.20
#